data_a2756542abab1a82c4d5fecaab5f0761
#
_entry.id   a2756542abab1a82c4d5fecaab5f0761
#
_cell.length_a   1.000
_cell.length_b   1.000
_cell.length_c   1.000
_cell.angle_alpha   90.00
_cell.angle_beta   90.00
_cell.angle_gamma   90.00
#
_symmetry.space_group_name_H-M   'P 1'
#
loop_
_entity.id
_entity.type
_entity.pdbx_description
1 polymer ?
#
loop_
_entity_poly.entity_id
_entity_poly.type
_entity_poly.pdbx_seq_one_letter_code
_entity_poly.pdbx_strand_id
1 'polypeptide(L)'
;MAEAKRRPEEAKLRKLREYARRAQAILALRADPRPWIEQNLFIRTKDQRLIPLALNAVQVDYYARRGPRDLILKPRQLGFTTLICALFFADTVLHPNTASVMVAHDADSARRIFAIVRLFWERLPETEKRRMGKPQILNRQEMYWPKLNSRFYVGTAGAFTFGRGQTITNLHCSEFAFWPRPEEALVALTEAVPQEGRIVIESTANGMGNHLHDLWTAAGEGANAFTRHFYAWWQDPAYRLPGDPLTDLTDEERQLVEARGLKHDQLRWRRAKMRELRDGFAQEYPEDDVTCFLASGRCVFEMQALMAAQQRIVSEAGADERSSLIDHEGTALPLAPARLLIWKHPEPGREYVIGADVGEGLAHGDASAACVIDKGSGEQAAELHCQVSPERFARLLDALGRHFNRAELAVERNNHGHSVLNTLFHGTSYPDLYHHTDYDQAGQTRRALGWPTDQKTKPIMIDDLAEAIAGGHFLLHSSGLVDECFTFVVTDTGSQEGQPGKRDDRVIAAAIAWQVRKRPVPQVGGFLA
;
A
#
# COMPACT_ATOMS: atom_id res chain seq x y z
N MET A 1 56.67 -7.04 -56.88
CA MET A 1 55.84 -8.07 -56.26
C MET A 1 55.50 -7.84 -54.77
N ALA A 2 56.27 -7.14 -53.98
CA ALA A 2 56.03 -6.85 -52.57
C ALA A 2 54.90 -5.81 -52.32
N GLU A 3 54.73 -4.84 -53.20
CA GLU A 3 53.72 -3.79 -53.09
C GLU A 3 52.29 -4.27 -53.41
N ALA A 4 52.14 -5.24 -54.29
CA ALA A 4 50.84 -5.82 -54.65
C ALA A 4 50.23 -6.68 -53.54
N LYS A 5 51.04 -7.24 -52.60
CA LYS A 5 50.55 -8.01 -51.44
C LYS A 5 50.23 -7.13 -50.21
N ARG A 6 50.82 -5.90 -50.11
CA ARG A 6 50.54 -4.99 -49.00
C ARG A 6 49.16 -4.33 -49.04
N ARG A 7 48.64 -3.98 -50.24
CA ARG A 7 47.32 -3.33 -50.40
C ARG A 7 46.14 -4.11 -49.85
N PRO A 8 46.02 -5.43 -50.05
CA PRO A 8 44.92 -6.19 -49.45
C PRO A 8 45.01 -6.35 -47.94
N GLU A 9 46.24 -6.41 -47.34
CA GLU A 9 46.41 -6.47 -45.89
C GLU A 9 46.06 -5.14 -45.22
N GLU A 10 46.47 -4.01 -45.79
CA GLU A 10 46.09 -2.68 -45.30
C GLU A 10 44.58 -2.45 -45.36
N ALA A 11 43.91 -2.90 -46.44
CA ALA A 11 42.48 -2.83 -46.57
C ALA A 11 41.77 -3.71 -45.53
N LYS A 12 42.32 -4.89 -45.23
CA LYS A 12 41.80 -5.79 -44.17
C LYS A 12 41.99 -5.19 -42.78
N LEU A 13 43.16 -4.60 -42.53
CA LEU A 13 43.49 -3.93 -41.26
C LEU A 13 42.60 -2.69 -41.03
N ARG A 14 42.33 -1.91 -42.09
CA ARG A 14 41.40 -0.77 -42.04
C ARG A 14 39.99 -1.21 -41.70
N LYS A 15 39.49 -2.29 -42.29
CA LYS A 15 38.20 -2.87 -41.97
C LYS A 15 38.15 -3.36 -40.53
N LEU A 16 39.16 -4.06 -40.04
CA LEU A 16 39.25 -4.52 -38.65
C LEU A 16 39.22 -3.36 -37.64
N ARG A 17 39.98 -2.30 -37.92
CA ARG A 17 39.96 -1.08 -37.10
C ARG A 17 38.61 -0.39 -37.11
N GLU A 18 37.91 -0.38 -38.23
CA GLU A 18 36.55 0.15 -38.34
C GLU A 18 35.56 -0.69 -37.54
N TYR A 19 35.66 -2.02 -37.62
CA TYR A 19 34.86 -2.92 -36.79
C TYR A 19 35.13 -2.74 -35.30
N ALA A 20 36.38 -2.64 -34.90
CA ALA A 20 36.73 -2.40 -33.49
C ALA A 20 36.18 -1.06 -32.96
N ARG A 21 36.30 0.03 -33.74
CA ARG A 21 35.72 1.34 -33.40
C ARG A 21 34.17 1.26 -33.26
N ARG A 22 33.52 0.57 -34.19
CA ARG A 22 32.07 0.36 -34.13
C ARG A 22 31.65 -0.46 -32.90
N ALA A 23 32.42 -1.51 -32.59
CA ALA A 23 32.17 -2.33 -31.40
C ALA A 23 32.35 -1.51 -30.10
N GLN A 24 33.43 -0.70 -30.02
CA GLN A 24 33.64 0.21 -28.88
C GLN A 24 32.54 1.25 -28.73
N ALA A 25 32.07 1.85 -29.85
CA ALA A 25 30.95 2.79 -29.83
C ALA A 25 29.65 2.15 -29.32
N ILE A 26 29.36 0.92 -29.76
CA ILE A 26 28.21 0.18 -29.27
C ILE A 26 28.33 -0.15 -27.78
N LEU A 27 29.50 -0.55 -27.31
CA LEU A 27 29.74 -0.81 -25.88
C LEU A 27 29.57 0.45 -25.04
N ALA A 28 30.04 1.60 -25.53
CA ALA A 28 29.83 2.89 -24.85
C ALA A 28 28.37 3.27 -24.76
N LEU A 29 27.58 3.08 -25.84
CA LEU A 29 26.14 3.32 -25.87
C LEU A 29 25.38 2.36 -24.94
N ARG A 30 25.90 1.14 -24.75
CA ARG A 30 25.32 0.16 -23.81
C ARG A 30 25.57 0.56 -22.36
N ALA A 31 26.74 1.12 -22.06
CA ALA A 31 27.08 1.59 -20.72
C ALA A 31 26.29 2.86 -20.34
N ASP A 32 26.11 3.78 -21.30
CA ASP A 32 25.32 5.01 -21.13
C ASP A 32 24.39 5.22 -22.33
N PRO A 33 23.14 4.76 -22.28
CA PRO A 33 22.18 4.93 -23.38
C PRO A 33 21.59 6.34 -23.50
N ARG A 34 21.78 7.23 -22.53
CA ARG A 34 21.18 8.58 -22.52
C ARG A 34 21.51 9.41 -23.75
N PRO A 35 22.78 9.54 -24.20
CA PRO A 35 23.08 10.30 -25.41
C PRO A 35 22.38 9.76 -26.66
N TRP A 36 22.25 8.43 -26.77
CA TRP A 36 21.53 7.80 -27.87
C TRP A 36 20.04 8.10 -27.81
N ILE A 37 19.44 8.05 -26.59
CA ILE A 37 18.03 8.36 -26.34
C ILE A 37 17.73 9.80 -26.76
N GLU A 38 18.48 10.77 -26.23
CA GLU A 38 18.27 12.20 -26.48
C GLU A 38 18.49 12.57 -27.96
N GLN A 39 19.36 11.86 -28.67
CA GLN A 39 19.64 12.08 -30.08
C GLN A 39 18.57 11.47 -31.00
N ASN A 40 17.99 10.33 -30.64
CA ASN A 40 17.20 9.51 -31.57
C ASN A 40 15.72 9.39 -31.24
N LEU A 41 15.31 9.65 -30.00
CA LEU A 41 13.93 9.47 -29.60
C LEU A 41 13.15 10.79 -29.57
N PHE A 42 11.86 10.71 -29.91
CA PHE A 42 10.95 11.84 -29.94
C PHE A 42 9.73 11.55 -29.08
N ILE A 43 9.20 12.59 -28.44
CA ILE A 43 7.97 12.52 -27.63
C ILE A 43 6.95 13.54 -28.13
N ARG A 44 5.67 13.29 -27.79
CA ARG A 44 4.61 14.28 -27.92
C ARG A 44 4.44 15.02 -26.61
N THR A 45 4.45 16.33 -26.67
CA THR A 45 4.14 17.20 -25.54
C THR A 45 2.64 17.22 -25.24
N LYS A 46 2.23 17.78 -24.10
CA LYS A 46 0.81 17.96 -23.74
C LYS A 46 0.02 18.77 -24.79
N ASP A 47 0.68 19.73 -25.43
CA ASP A 47 0.15 20.56 -26.53
C ASP A 47 0.35 19.90 -27.93
N GLN A 48 0.55 18.58 -27.97
CA GLN A 48 0.63 17.73 -29.17
C GLN A 48 1.81 18.02 -30.10
N ARG A 49 2.81 18.80 -29.69
CA ARG A 49 4.02 19.03 -30.48
C ARG A 49 4.94 17.83 -30.38
N LEU A 50 5.59 17.51 -31.49
CA LEU A 50 6.64 16.50 -31.54
C LEU A 50 8.00 17.16 -31.27
N ILE A 51 8.66 16.74 -30.21
CA ILE A 51 9.99 17.27 -29.83
C ILE A 51 10.96 16.12 -29.56
N PRO A 52 12.29 16.34 -29.69
CA PRO A 52 13.28 15.38 -29.20
C PRO A 52 13.07 15.12 -27.70
N LEU A 53 13.31 13.87 -27.29
CA LEU A 53 13.26 13.51 -25.88
C LEU A 53 14.52 14.07 -25.19
N ALA A 54 14.32 15.03 -24.29
CA ALA A 54 15.36 15.51 -23.39
C ALA A 54 14.92 15.25 -21.94
N LEU A 55 15.81 14.70 -21.12
CA LEU A 55 15.50 14.40 -19.74
C LEU A 55 15.33 15.69 -18.94
N ASN A 56 14.22 15.81 -18.19
CA ASN A 56 14.04 16.88 -17.22
C ASN A 56 14.91 16.66 -15.97
N ALA A 57 14.95 17.63 -15.06
CA ALA A 57 15.85 17.59 -13.89
C ALA A 57 15.61 16.35 -12.99
N VAL A 58 14.34 15.97 -12.71
CA VAL A 58 14.02 14.80 -11.89
C VAL A 58 14.38 13.49 -12.60
N GLN A 59 14.21 13.44 -13.92
CA GLN A 59 14.61 12.30 -14.72
C GLN A 59 16.12 12.12 -14.81
N VAL A 60 16.88 13.23 -14.84
CA VAL A 60 18.35 13.21 -14.77
C VAL A 60 18.82 12.70 -13.42
N ASP A 61 18.20 13.15 -12.34
CA ASP A 61 18.52 12.68 -10.99
C ASP A 61 18.25 11.17 -10.84
N TYR A 62 17.07 10.70 -11.26
CA TYR A 62 16.77 9.27 -11.27
C TYR A 62 17.76 8.49 -12.14
N TYR A 63 18.06 8.99 -13.35
CA TYR A 63 18.98 8.34 -14.25
C TYR A 63 20.35 8.10 -13.62
N ALA A 64 20.83 9.06 -12.84
CA ALA A 64 22.12 8.96 -12.13
C ALA A 64 22.10 7.96 -10.96
N ARG A 65 20.94 7.81 -10.29
CA ARG A 65 20.79 6.99 -9.06
C ARG A 65 20.12 5.64 -9.29
N ARG A 66 19.65 5.36 -10.52
CA ARG A 66 18.92 4.13 -10.84
C ARG A 66 19.74 2.87 -10.54
N GLY A 67 19.06 1.87 -10.03
CA GLY A 67 19.61 0.56 -9.71
C GLY A 67 18.96 -0.60 -10.51
N PRO A 68 19.26 -1.84 -10.12
CA PRO A 68 18.61 -3.02 -10.70
C PRO A 68 17.18 -3.22 -10.20
N ARG A 69 16.84 -2.70 -9.03
CA ARG A 69 15.53 -2.83 -8.38
C ARG A 69 15.14 -1.45 -7.85
N ASP A 70 14.27 -0.75 -8.56
CA ASP A 70 13.86 0.62 -8.22
C ASP A 70 12.38 0.70 -7.90
N LEU A 71 12.07 1.44 -6.83
CA LEU A 71 10.71 1.76 -6.40
C LEU A 71 10.55 3.29 -6.43
N ILE A 72 9.69 3.80 -7.31
CA ILE A 72 9.53 5.23 -7.57
C ILE A 72 8.15 5.69 -7.09
N LEU A 73 8.15 6.54 -6.08
CA LEU A 73 6.99 7.25 -5.59
C LEU A 73 7.03 8.70 -6.09
N LYS A 74 6.03 9.10 -6.85
CA LYS A 74 6.07 10.34 -7.64
C LYS A 74 4.69 10.99 -7.78
N PRO A 75 4.59 12.31 -8.02
CA PRO A 75 3.36 12.94 -8.45
C PRO A 75 2.97 12.54 -9.87
N ARG A 76 1.74 12.82 -10.22
CA ARG A 76 1.27 12.65 -11.61
C ARG A 76 2.13 13.43 -12.60
N GLN A 77 2.26 12.88 -13.82
CA GLN A 77 2.77 13.56 -15.02
C GLN A 77 4.22 14.07 -14.96
N LEU A 78 5.08 13.51 -14.12
CA LEU A 78 6.53 13.79 -14.14
C LEU A 78 7.29 13.14 -15.32
N GLY A 79 6.59 12.33 -16.14
CA GLY A 79 7.17 11.70 -17.32
C GLY A 79 8.03 10.46 -17.04
N PHE A 80 7.91 9.85 -15.86
CA PHE A 80 8.68 8.63 -15.52
C PHE A 80 8.34 7.45 -16.42
N THR A 81 7.07 7.19 -16.68
CA THR A 81 6.64 6.14 -17.62
C THR A 81 7.31 6.31 -19.00
N THR A 82 7.39 7.55 -19.50
CA THR A 82 8.09 7.85 -20.77
C THR A 82 9.59 7.60 -20.69
N LEU A 83 10.24 8.00 -19.60
CA LEU A 83 11.65 7.76 -19.36
C LEU A 83 11.97 6.26 -19.33
N ILE A 84 11.19 5.48 -18.55
CA ILE A 84 11.41 4.03 -18.42
C ILE A 84 11.16 3.33 -19.76
N CYS A 85 10.11 3.76 -20.51
CA CYS A 85 9.91 3.32 -21.89
C CYS A 85 11.14 3.56 -22.76
N ALA A 86 11.74 4.76 -22.68
CA ALA A 86 12.91 5.11 -23.48
C ALA A 86 14.14 4.28 -23.09
N LEU A 87 14.40 4.10 -21.79
CA LEU A 87 15.49 3.28 -21.28
C LEU A 87 15.36 1.82 -21.72
N PHE A 88 14.19 1.23 -21.55
CA PHE A 88 13.92 -0.17 -21.91
C PHE A 88 13.87 -0.38 -23.43
N PHE A 89 13.37 0.60 -24.17
CA PHE A 89 13.43 0.57 -25.64
C PHE A 89 14.87 0.62 -26.12
N ALA A 90 15.69 1.56 -25.59
CA ALA A 90 17.10 1.64 -25.93
C ALA A 90 17.83 0.32 -25.60
N ASP A 91 17.54 -0.26 -24.43
CA ASP A 91 18.12 -1.53 -24.01
C ASP A 91 17.73 -2.67 -24.98
N THR A 92 16.44 -2.75 -25.37
CA THR A 92 15.93 -3.76 -26.31
C THR A 92 16.59 -3.70 -27.68
N VAL A 93 16.89 -2.50 -28.17
CA VAL A 93 17.44 -2.32 -29.54
C VAL A 93 18.95 -2.19 -29.61
N LEU A 94 19.61 -1.95 -28.47
CA LEU A 94 21.07 -1.88 -28.36
C LEU A 94 21.69 -3.20 -27.89
N HIS A 95 20.94 -4.03 -27.15
CA HIS A 95 21.42 -5.33 -26.66
C HIS A 95 20.66 -6.49 -27.31
N PRO A 96 21.35 -7.50 -27.84
CA PRO A 96 20.69 -8.72 -28.31
C PRO A 96 20.16 -9.53 -27.12
N ASN A 97 19.16 -10.37 -27.39
CA ASN A 97 18.51 -11.25 -26.42
C ASN A 97 17.83 -10.51 -25.26
N THR A 98 17.34 -9.29 -25.50
CA THR A 98 16.67 -8.48 -24.49
C THR A 98 15.16 -8.63 -24.59
N ALA A 99 14.52 -8.96 -23.49
CA ALA A 99 13.06 -8.98 -23.34
C ALA A 99 12.63 -7.91 -22.35
N SER A 100 12.08 -6.80 -22.84
CA SER A 100 11.52 -5.72 -22.04
C SER A 100 10.01 -5.86 -21.96
N VAL A 101 9.49 -5.91 -20.74
CA VAL A 101 8.07 -6.07 -20.41
C VAL A 101 7.60 -4.89 -19.59
N MET A 102 6.53 -4.25 -20.03
CA MET A 102 5.84 -3.22 -19.27
C MET A 102 4.43 -3.69 -18.94
N VAL A 103 4.03 -3.50 -17.69
CA VAL A 103 2.72 -3.89 -17.19
C VAL A 103 2.00 -2.66 -16.66
N ALA A 104 0.82 -2.36 -17.21
CA ALA A 104 -0.03 -1.27 -16.80
C ALA A 104 -1.20 -1.78 -15.95
N HIS A 105 -1.82 -0.90 -15.17
CA HIS A 105 -2.98 -1.25 -14.34
C HIS A 105 -4.22 -1.61 -15.17
N ASP A 106 -4.41 -0.99 -16.36
CA ASP A 106 -5.54 -1.24 -17.27
C ASP A 106 -5.14 -1.28 -18.75
N ALA A 107 -6.09 -1.69 -19.60
CA ALA A 107 -5.89 -1.83 -21.04
C ALA A 107 -5.69 -0.49 -21.76
N ASP A 108 -6.29 0.60 -21.30
CA ASP A 108 -6.15 1.92 -21.90
C ASP A 108 -4.76 2.50 -21.62
N SER A 109 -4.27 2.30 -20.41
CA SER A 109 -2.91 2.67 -20.02
C SER A 109 -1.88 1.84 -20.79
N ALA A 110 -2.09 0.54 -20.95
CA ALA A 110 -1.23 -0.31 -21.76
C ALA A 110 -1.16 0.19 -23.22
N ARG A 111 -2.29 0.57 -23.82
CA ARG A 111 -2.33 1.15 -25.18
C ARG A 111 -1.56 2.48 -25.27
N ARG A 112 -1.71 3.35 -24.26
CA ARG A 112 -0.97 4.63 -24.20
C ARG A 112 0.54 4.40 -24.08
N ILE A 113 0.97 3.49 -23.22
CA ILE A 113 2.38 3.12 -23.07
C ILE A 113 2.94 2.55 -24.38
N PHE A 114 2.21 1.63 -25.00
CA PHE A 114 2.66 1.06 -26.29
C PHE A 114 2.73 2.09 -27.40
N ALA A 115 1.84 3.09 -27.42
CA ALA A 115 1.89 4.19 -28.38
C ALA A 115 3.16 5.04 -28.26
N ILE A 116 3.70 5.22 -27.04
CA ILE A 116 4.99 5.90 -26.81
C ILE A 116 6.12 5.10 -27.46
N VAL A 117 6.19 3.80 -27.19
CA VAL A 117 7.24 2.92 -27.72
C VAL A 117 7.14 2.80 -29.25
N ARG A 118 5.92 2.74 -29.79
CA ARG A 118 5.67 2.75 -31.22
C ARG A 118 6.15 4.05 -31.86
N LEU A 119 5.92 5.19 -31.24
CA LEU A 119 6.42 6.49 -31.70
C LEU A 119 7.95 6.51 -31.75
N PHE A 120 8.62 5.94 -30.74
CA PHE A 120 10.08 5.81 -30.74
C PHE A 120 10.57 5.07 -31.98
N TRP A 121 10.00 3.89 -32.25
CA TRP A 121 10.34 3.12 -33.45
C TRP A 121 10.03 3.86 -34.77
N GLU A 122 8.84 4.45 -34.88
CA GLU A 122 8.42 5.14 -36.11
C GLU A 122 9.34 6.32 -36.46
N ARG A 123 9.86 7.03 -35.44
CA ARG A 123 10.69 8.23 -35.59
C ARG A 123 12.19 7.98 -35.61
N LEU A 124 12.62 6.76 -35.36
CA LEU A 124 14.05 6.43 -35.46
C LEU A 124 14.61 6.73 -36.86
N PRO A 125 15.86 7.25 -36.93
CA PRO A 125 16.58 7.39 -38.19
C PRO A 125 16.68 6.06 -38.96
N GLU A 126 16.61 6.12 -40.27
CA GLU A 126 16.68 4.91 -41.12
C GLU A 126 18.02 4.15 -40.98
N THR A 127 19.08 4.84 -40.59
CA THR A 127 20.37 4.22 -40.26
C THR A 127 20.26 3.29 -39.08
N GLU A 128 19.56 3.72 -38.02
CA GLU A 128 19.32 2.94 -36.82
C GLU A 128 18.37 1.76 -37.12
N LYS A 129 17.28 1.99 -37.83
CA LYS A 129 16.36 0.92 -38.26
C LYS A 129 17.05 -0.18 -39.09
N ARG A 130 17.98 0.22 -39.99
CA ARG A 130 18.78 -0.76 -40.77
C ARG A 130 19.72 -1.56 -39.87
N ARG A 131 20.29 -0.95 -38.83
CA ARG A 131 21.17 -1.63 -37.88
C ARG A 131 20.40 -2.71 -37.10
N MET A 132 19.22 -2.40 -36.63
CA MET A 132 18.37 -3.28 -35.82
C MET A 132 17.64 -4.32 -36.67
N GLY A 133 17.33 -4.00 -37.93
CA GLY A 133 16.40 -4.74 -38.78
C GLY A 133 14.96 -4.34 -38.50
N LYS A 134 14.07 -4.73 -39.44
CA LYS A 134 12.63 -4.48 -39.23
C LYS A 134 12.06 -5.45 -38.20
N PRO A 135 11.14 -4.99 -37.34
CA PRO A 135 10.42 -5.91 -36.45
C PRO A 135 9.57 -6.88 -37.27
N GLN A 136 9.62 -8.15 -36.91
CA GLN A 136 8.78 -9.21 -37.53
C GLN A 136 7.36 -9.18 -36.94
N ILE A 137 7.25 -8.96 -35.62
CA ILE A 137 5.99 -8.75 -34.91
C ILE A 137 5.89 -7.26 -34.62
N LEU A 138 4.81 -6.66 -35.07
CA LEU A 138 4.42 -5.28 -34.78
C LEU A 138 2.91 -5.23 -34.67
N ASN A 139 2.40 -5.56 -33.50
CA ASN A 139 0.96 -5.56 -33.20
C ASN A 139 0.60 -4.47 -32.19
N ARG A 140 -0.49 -4.64 -31.41
CA ARG A 140 -0.95 -3.67 -30.42
C ARG A 140 -0.25 -3.76 -29.06
N GLN A 141 0.57 -4.80 -28.84
CA GLN A 141 1.18 -5.11 -27.55
C GLN A 141 2.65 -5.50 -27.64
N GLU A 142 3.14 -5.89 -28.83
CA GLU A 142 4.48 -6.46 -28.99
C GLU A 142 5.19 -5.95 -30.22
N MET A 143 6.51 -5.72 -30.05
CA MET A 143 7.50 -5.57 -31.11
C MET A 143 8.60 -6.62 -30.93
N TYR A 144 8.91 -7.40 -32.00
CA TYR A 144 9.97 -8.39 -31.98
C TYR A 144 10.96 -8.17 -33.10
N TRP A 145 12.23 -8.06 -32.78
CA TRP A 145 13.34 -7.89 -33.73
C TRP A 145 14.14 -9.18 -33.86
N PRO A 146 13.89 -10.01 -34.89
CA PRO A 146 14.55 -11.31 -35.03
C PRO A 146 16.07 -11.23 -35.18
N LYS A 147 16.59 -10.15 -35.81
CA LYS A 147 18.02 -9.92 -35.97
C LYS A 147 18.76 -9.75 -34.63
N LEU A 148 18.08 -9.23 -33.63
CA LEU A 148 18.59 -9.03 -32.27
C LEU A 148 18.13 -10.12 -31.30
N ASN A 149 17.16 -10.95 -31.71
CA ASN A 149 16.43 -11.86 -30.82
C ASN A 149 15.88 -11.10 -29.61
N SER A 150 15.39 -9.86 -29.79
CA SER A 150 14.94 -8.97 -28.73
C SER A 150 13.47 -8.59 -28.94
N ARG A 151 12.75 -8.37 -27.83
CA ARG A 151 11.34 -8.01 -27.84
C ARG A 151 11.00 -6.92 -26.84
N PHE A 152 9.99 -6.15 -27.18
CA PHE A 152 9.34 -5.20 -26.29
C PHE A 152 7.84 -5.53 -26.22
N TYR A 153 7.34 -5.79 -25.02
CA TYR A 153 5.95 -6.16 -24.77
C TYR A 153 5.29 -5.24 -23.74
N VAL A 154 4.00 -4.92 -23.97
CA VAL A 154 3.19 -4.17 -23.00
C VAL A 154 1.92 -4.96 -22.71
N GLY A 155 1.67 -5.27 -21.44
CA GLY A 155 0.51 -6.00 -20.96
C GLY A 155 -0.23 -5.27 -19.84
N THR A 156 -1.23 -5.95 -19.26
CA THR A 156 -2.02 -5.45 -18.13
C THR A 156 -1.89 -6.36 -16.93
N ALA A 157 -2.00 -5.80 -15.73
CA ALA A 157 -1.88 -6.51 -14.47
C ALA A 157 -2.94 -7.61 -14.26
N GLY A 158 -4.08 -7.57 -14.97
CA GLY A 158 -5.11 -8.61 -14.90
C GLY A 158 -4.89 -9.82 -15.82
N ALA A 159 -3.91 -9.76 -16.74
CA ALA A 159 -3.67 -10.79 -17.75
C ALA A 159 -2.30 -11.45 -17.56
N PHE A 160 -2.18 -12.37 -16.60
CA PHE A 160 -0.92 -13.03 -16.19
C PHE A 160 -0.35 -14.07 -17.18
N THR A 161 -0.64 -13.97 -18.44
CA THR A 161 -0.13 -14.95 -19.43
C THR A 161 1.33 -14.71 -19.82
N PHE A 162 1.88 -13.53 -19.52
CA PHE A 162 3.27 -13.18 -19.81
C PHE A 162 4.17 -13.46 -18.60
N GLY A 163 5.27 -14.13 -18.78
CA GLY A 163 6.25 -14.51 -17.71
C GLY A 163 6.33 -16.02 -17.46
N ARG A 164 5.28 -16.78 -17.75
CA ARG A 164 5.37 -18.24 -17.64
C ARG A 164 6.15 -18.80 -18.83
N GLY A 165 7.41 -19.21 -18.58
CA GLY A 165 8.28 -19.84 -19.57
C GLY A 165 9.12 -18.88 -20.44
N GLN A 166 9.19 -17.59 -20.11
CA GLN A 166 10.08 -16.63 -20.78
C GLN A 166 10.88 -15.82 -19.75
N THR A 167 12.16 -15.59 -20.02
CA THR A 167 13.00 -14.72 -19.21
C THR A 167 12.72 -13.26 -19.55
N ILE A 168 12.51 -12.43 -18.53
CA ILE A 168 12.31 -10.98 -18.64
C ILE A 168 13.60 -10.29 -18.24
N THR A 169 14.21 -9.52 -19.14
CA THR A 169 15.43 -8.76 -18.83
C THR A 169 15.12 -7.45 -18.12
N ASN A 170 14.04 -6.77 -18.53
CA ASN A 170 13.59 -5.50 -17.98
C ASN A 170 12.08 -5.58 -17.70
N LEU A 171 11.70 -5.39 -16.46
CA LEU A 171 10.30 -5.35 -16.01
C LEU A 171 9.96 -3.96 -15.50
N HIS A 172 8.90 -3.36 -16.05
CA HIS A 172 8.32 -2.11 -15.55
C HIS A 172 6.87 -2.33 -15.11
N CYS A 173 6.59 -2.02 -13.85
CA CYS A 173 5.26 -2.03 -13.26
C CYS A 173 4.77 -0.59 -13.11
N SER A 174 3.88 -0.15 -14.02
CA SER A 174 3.38 1.23 -14.08
C SER A 174 2.08 1.37 -13.32
N GLU A 175 1.95 2.44 -12.52
CA GLU A 175 0.82 2.74 -11.63
C GLU A 175 0.46 1.54 -10.73
N PHE A 176 1.49 0.99 -10.10
CA PHE A 176 1.41 -0.28 -9.36
C PHE A 176 0.43 -0.25 -8.18
N ALA A 177 0.27 0.89 -7.50
CA ALA A 177 -0.68 1.03 -6.39
C ALA A 177 -2.15 0.80 -6.79
N PHE A 178 -2.45 0.83 -8.10
CA PHE A 178 -3.80 0.65 -8.65
C PHE A 178 -4.01 -0.73 -9.29
N TRP A 179 -3.06 -1.66 -9.13
CA TRP A 179 -3.18 -3.00 -9.70
C TRP A 179 -4.22 -3.84 -8.94
N PRO A 180 -5.05 -4.63 -9.65
CA PRO A 180 -5.83 -5.67 -9.02
C PRO A 180 -4.88 -6.80 -8.59
N ARG A 181 -4.95 -7.26 -7.36
CA ARG A 181 -4.10 -8.34 -6.79
C ARG A 181 -2.59 -8.13 -7.04
N PRO A 182 -2.02 -7.00 -6.55
CA PRO A 182 -0.64 -6.62 -6.89
C PRO A 182 0.40 -7.62 -6.36
N GLU A 183 0.17 -8.27 -5.23
CA GLU A 183 1.08 -9.27 -4.65
C GLU A 183 1.28 -10.47 -5.56
N GLU A 184 0.17 -11.13 -5.93
CA GLU A 184 0.22 -12.32 -6.81
C GLU A 184 0.85 -11.98 -8.16
N ALA A 185 0.51 -10.80 -8.68
CA ALA A 185 1.04 -10.30 -9.94
C ALA A 185 2.54 -10.09 -9.90
N LEU A 186 3.02 -9.42 -8.85
CA LEU A 186 4.44 -9.09 -8.71
C LEU A 186 5.27 -10.37 -8.52
N VAL A 187 4.85 -11.30 -7.67
CA VAL A 187 5.54 -12.58 -7.48
C VAL A 187 5.68 -13.32 -8.81
N ALA A 188 4.59 -13.47 -9.57
CA ALA A 188 4.61 -14.18 -10.85
C ALA A 188 5.54 -13.52 -11.90
N LEU A 189 5.67 -12.20 -11.88
CA LEU A 189 6.51 -11.45 -12.81
C LEU A 189 7.97 -11.43 -12.40
N THR A 190 8.24 -11.27 -11.11
CA THR A 190 9.62 -11.17 -10.59
C THR A 190 10.38 -12.48 -10.69
N GLU A 191 9.71 -13.62 -10.55
CA GLU A 191 10.30 -14.96 -10.78
C GLU A 191 10.81 -15.16 -12.22
N ALA A 192 10.25 -14.41 -13.19
CA ALA A 192 10.73 -14.45 -14.58
C ALA A 192 11.93 -13.52 -14.83
N VAL A 193 12.32 -12.68 -13.86
CA VAL A 193 13.42 -11.72 -13.99
C VAL A 193 14.68 -12.27 -13.32
N PRO A 194 15.77 -12.52 -14.05
CA PRO A 194 17.02 -13.01 -13.47
C PRO A 194 17.65 -11.95 -12.55
N GLN A 195 18.64 -12.36 -11.77
CA GLN A 195 19.32 -11.49 -10.80
C GLN A 195 19.90 -10.22 -11.46
N GLU A 196 20.44 -10.36 -12.67
CA GLU A 196 21.03 -9.26 -13.47
C GLU A 196 19.97 -8.44 -14.22
N GLY A 197 18.72 -8.88 -14.24
CA GLY A 197 17.61 -8.15 -14.85
C GLY A 197 17.20 -6.96 -14.01
N ARG A 198 16.43 -6.05 -14.62
CA ARG A 198 15.96 -4.82 -13.97
C ARG A 198 14.47 -4.90 -13.66
N ILE A 199 14.10 -4.39 -12.49
CA ILE A 199 12.71 -4.18 -12.11
C ILE A 199 12.53 -2.73 -11.70
N VAL A 200 11.59 -2.04 -12.34
CA VAL A 200 11.19 -0.67 -11.97
C VAL A 200 9.70 -0.67 -11.67
N ILE A 201 9.36 -0.31 -10.46
CA ILE A 201 7.97 -0.13 -10.01
C ILE A 201 7.74 1.37 -9.82
N GLU A 202 6.71 1.95 -10.46
CA GLU A 202 6.40 3.35 -10.30
C GLU A 202 4.90 3.58 -10.09
N SER A 203 4.57 4.51 -9.19
CA SER A 203 3.18 4.92 -8.93
C SER A 203 3.08 6.27 -8.22
N THR A 204 1.88 6.85 -8.21
CA THR A 204 1.44 7.73 -7.14
C THR A 204 1.04 6.87 -5.93
N ALA A 205 0.91 7.48 -4.75
CA ALA A 205 0.37 6.80 -3.58
C ALA A 205 -1.12 6.44 -3.80
N ASN A 206 -1.61 5.45 -3.07
CA ASN A 206 -3.03 5.06 -3.09
C ASN A 206 -3.46 4.51 -1.72
N GLY A 207 -3.22 5.30 -0.66
CA GLY A 207 -3.54 4.94 0.71
C GLY A 207 -2.50 4.04 1.38
N MET A 208 -2.62 3.94 2.71
CA MET A 208 -1.81 3.05 3.53
C MET A 208 -2.28 1.60 3.39
N GLY A 209 -1.37 0.66 3.68
CA GLY A 209 -1.69 -0.77 3.72
C GLY A 209 -1.89 -1.43 2.36
N ASN A 210 -1.76 -0.72 1.24
CA ASN A 210 -1.65 -1.39 -0.06
C ASN A 210 -0.24 -1.92 -0.31
N HIS A 211 -0.09 -2.85 -1.24
CA HIS A 211 1.19 -3.51 -1.47
C HIS A 211 2.33 -2.58 -1.89
N LEU A 212 2.05 -1.42 -2.52
CA LEU A 212 3.07 -0.39 -2.79
C LEU A 212 3.60 0.22 -1.49
N HIS A 213 2.70 0.53 -0.54
CA HIS A 213 3.09 1.06 0.78
C HIS A 213 3.93 0.04 1.56
N ASP A 214 3.53 -1.22 1.55
CA ASP A 214 4.27 -2.30 2.23
C ASP A 214 5.68 -2.46 1.63
N LEU A 215 5.80 -2.46 0.29
CA LEU A 215 7.10 -2.49 -0.40
C LEU A 215 7.94 -1.24 -0.10
N TRP A 216 7.31 -0.06 -0.03
CA TRP A 216 8.00 1.20 0.26
C TRP A 216 8.56 1.20 1.68
N THR A 217 7.78 0.79 2.65
CA THR A 217 8.18 0.68 4.05
C THR A 217 9.32 -0.33 4.22
N ALA A 218 9.14 -1.55 3.72
CA ALA A 218 10.14 -2.60 3.75
C ALA A 218 11.47 -2.20 3.07
N ALA A 219 11.40 -1.43 1.96
CA ALA A 219 12.60 -0.90 1.30
C ALA A 219 13.32 0.15 2.16
N GLY A 220 12.57 0.94 2.96
CA GLY A 220 13.15 1.90 3.89
C GLY A 220 13.86 1.26 5.07
N GLU A 221 13.38 0.12 5.50
CA GLU A 221 13.95 -0.70 6.57
C GLU A 221 15.08 -1.63 6.10
N GLY A 222 15.33 -1.69 4.78
CA GLY A 222 16.30 -2.61 4.19
C GLY A 222 15.82 -4.07 4.18
N ALA A 223 14.53 -4.31 4.36
CA ALA A 223 13.93 -5.64 4.40
C ALA A 223 13.64 -6.23 3.01
N ASN A 224 13.80 -5.45 1.94
CA ASN A 224 13.74 -5.91 0.56
C ASN A 224 14.88 -5.32 -0.30
N ALA A 225 15.01 -5.77 -1.55
CA ALA A 225 16.10 -5.37 -2.44
C ALA A 225 15.85 -4.09 -3.24
N PHE A 226 14.73 -3.38 -2.99
CA PHE A 226 14.40 -2.17 -3.75
C PHE A 226 15.07 -0.92 -3.20
N THR A 227 15.51 -0.05 -4.13
CA THR A 227 15.96 1.31 -3.81
C THR A 227 14.79 2.27 -3.95
N ARG A 228 14.53 3.08 -2.92
CA ARG A 228 13.46 4.08 -2.94
C ARG A 228 13.90 5.35 -3.67
N HIS A 229 13.04 5.84 -4.55
CA HIS A 229 13.16 7.12 -5.24
C HIS A 229 11.88 7.93 -5.01
N PHE A 230 11.95 8.93 -4.15
CA PHE A 230 10.84 9.84 -3.89
C PHE A 230 11.04 11.14 -4.66
N TYR A 231 9.97 11.62 -5.30
CA TYR A 231 9.93 12.91 -6.00
C TYR A 231 8.71 13.69 -5.58
N ALA A 232 8.94 14.89 -5.05
CA ALA A 232 7.88 15.81 -4.68
C ALA A 232 7.42 16.64 -5.89
N TRP A 233 6.16 17.12 -5.86
CA TRP A 233 5.58 17.85 -6.99
C TRP A 233 6.37 19.11 -7.37
N TRP A 234 6.90 19.84 -6.42
CA TRP A 234 7.64 21.10 -6.69
C TRP A 234 8.98 20.93 -7.42
N GLN A 235 9.46 19.72 -7.57
CA GLN A 235 10.67 19.43 -8.33
C GLN A 235 10.44 19.55 -9.85
N ASP A 236 9.17 19.55 -10.31
CA ASP A 236 8.84 19.89 -11.69
C ASP A 236 8.60 21.40 -11.83
N PRO A 237 9.40 22.10 -12.65
CA PRO A 237 9.23 23.52 -12.88
C PRO A 237 7.91 23.90 -13.58
N ALA A 238 7.17 22.94 -14.12
CA ALA A 238 5.86 23.18 -14.75
C ALA A 238 4.73 23.44 -13.74
N TYR A 239 4.89 23.04 -12.47
CA TYR A 239 3.86 23.22 -11.44
C TYR A 239 3.94 24.60 -10.82
N ARG A 240 3.52 25.59 -11.59
CA ARG A 240 3.53 27.01 -11.24
C ARG A 240 2.28 27.72 -11.76
N LEU A 241 1.82 28.71 -10.99
CA LEU A 241 0.76 29.63 -11.41
C LEU A 241 1.26 31.06 -11.24
N PRO A 242 1.53 31.80 -12.34
CA PRO A 242 2.01 33.18 -12.28
C PRO A 242 1.04 34.11 -11.54
N GLY A 243 1.56 35.20 -10.97
CA GLY A 243 0.79 36.25 -10.28
C GLY A 243 1.64 36.99 -9.26
N ASP A 244 1.02 37.95 -8.54
CA ASP A 244 1.72 38.77 -7.55
C ASP A 244 2.20 37.99 -6.34
N PRO A 245 3.22 38.41 -5.59
CA PRO A 245 3.65 37.79 -4.37
C PRO A 245 2.51 37.60 -3.37
N LEU A 246 2.45 36.42 -2.72
CA LEU A 246 1.48 36.15 -1.66
C LEU A 246 1.89 36.89 -0.39
N THR A 247 0.96 37.58 0.26
CA THR A 247 1.20 38.30 1.52
C THR A 247 0.66 37.59 2.74
N ASP A 248 -0.18 36.56 2.53
CA ASP A 248 -0.94 35.81 3.52
C ASP A 248 -0.50 34.34 3.63
N LEU A 249 0.81 34.10 3.76
CA LEU A 249 1.32 32.74 3.90
C LEU A 249 0.86 32.12 5.23
N THR A 250 0.40 30.87 5.18
CA THR A 250 0.16 30.04 6.37
C THR A 250 1.48 29.62 7.02
N ASP A 251 1.46 29.11 8.24
CA ASP A 251 2.68 28.59 8.91
C ASP A 251 3.28 27.42 8.14
N GLU A 252 2.46 26.52 7.63
CA GLU A 252 2.87 25.41 6.77
C GLU A 252 3.57 25.90 5.49
N GLU A 253 3.00 26.90 4.82
CA GLU A 253 3.61 27.48 3.61
C GLU A 253 4.92 28.19 3.90
N ARG A 254 5.04 28.87 5.05
CA ARG A 254 6.32 29.43 5.51
C ARG A 254 7.38 28.36 5.69
N GLN A 255 7.03 27.23 6.32
CA GLN A 255 7.92 26.08 6.46
C GLN A 255 8.34 25.50 5.10
N LEU A 256 7.42 25.38 4.14
CA LEU A 256 7.74 24.91 2.78
C LEU A 256 8.69 25.88 2.05
N VAL A 257 8.53 27.19 2.22
CA VAL A 257 9.47 28.19 1.67
C VAL A 257 10.84 28.04 2.32
N GLU A 258 10.92 27.96 3.64
CA GLU A 258 12.18 27.87 4.37
C GLU A 258 12.91 26.54 4.13
N ALA A 259 12.21 25.42 4.24
CA ALA A 259 12.81 24.09 4.17
C ALA A 259 13.06 23.61 2.73
N ARG A 260 12.25 24.04 1.76
CA ARG A 260 12.26 23.52 0.38
C ARG A 260 12.53 24.59 -0.69
N GLY A 261 12.56 25.87 -0.31
CA GLY A 261 12.81 26.99 -1.23
C GLY A 261 11.66 27.22 -2.23
N LEU A 262 10.42 26.87 -1.87
CA LEU A 262 9.27 27.08 -2.74
C LEU A 262 9.06 28.56 -3.03
N LYS A 263 8.68 28.85 -4.29
CA LYS A 263 8.37 30.21 -4.75
C LYS A 263 6.88 30.48 -4.65
N HIS A 264 6.51 31.76 -4.61
CA HIS A 264 5.10 32.19 -4.51
C HIS A 264 4.22 31.70 -5.66
N ASP A 265 4.76 31.52 -6.86
CA ASP A 265 4.05 30.96 -8.01
C ASP A 265 3.75 29.45 -7.84
N GLN A 266 4.64 28.72 -7.16
CA GLN A 266 4.43 27.31 -6.78
C GLN A 266 3.39 27.20 -5.65
N LEU A 267 3.46 28.04 -4.63
CA LEU A 267 2.46 28.08 -3.56
C LEU A 267 1.06 28.42 -4.09
N ARG A 268 0.97 29.32 -5.06
CA ARG A 268 -0.30 29.66 -5.72
C ARG A 268 -0.88 28.47 -6.49
N TRP A 269 -0.01 27.72 -7.19
CA TRP A 269 -0.38 26.48 -7.85
C TRP A 269 -0.86 25.44 -6.82
N ARG A 270 -0.12 25.26 -5.70
CA ARG A 270 -0.49 24.39 -4.59
C ARG A 270 -1.89 24.70 -4.06
N ARG A 271 -2.15 25.96 -3.69
CA ARG A 271 -3.46 26.40 -3.21
C ARG A 271 -4.59 26.12 -4.21
N ALA A 272 -4.33 26.34 -5.50
CA ALA A 272 -5.32 26.05 -6.54
C ALA A 272 -5.60 24.53 -6.63
N LYS A 273 -4.57 23.69 -6.60
CA LYS A 273 -4.71 22.23 -6.66
C LYS A 273 -5.32 21.64 -5.40
N MET A 274 -4.99 22.16 -4.22
CA MET A 274 -5.63 21.73 -2.96
C MET A 274 -7.14 22.03 -2.96
N ARG A 275 -7.56 23.19 -3.50
CA ARG A 275 -9.00 23.49 -3.64
C ARG A 275 -9.71 22.59 -4.64
N GLU A 276 -9.01 22.19 -5.71
CA GLU A 276 -9.55 21.29 -6.75
C GLU A 276 -9.67 19.84 -6.25
N LEU A 277 -8.63 19.33 -5.59
CA LEU A 277 -8.50 17.90 -5.24
C LEU A 277 -8.85 17.60 -3.78
N ARG A 278 -8.89 18.63 -2.92
CA ARG A 278 -9.12 18.46 -1.47
C ARG A 278 -8.20 17.40 -0.88
N ASP A 279 -8.77 16.41 -0.23
CA ASP A 279 -8.04 15.31 0.43
C ASP A 279 -7.18 14.47 -0.53
N GLY A 280 -7.50 14.46 -1.82
CA GLY A 280 -6.69 13.77 -2.84
C GLY A 280 -5.40 14.49 -3.24
N PHE A 281 -5.15 15.73 -2.76
CA PHE A 281 -3.97 16.50 -3.18
C PHE A 281 -2.67 15.79 -2.81
N ALA A 282 -2.51 15.37 -1.57
CA ALA A 282 -1.27 14.76 -1.10
C ALA A 282 -0.98 13.41 -1.79
N GLN A 283 -2.01 12.65 -2.14
CA GLN A 283 -1.88 11.42 -2.93
C GLN A 283 -1.36 11.70 -4.34
N GLU A 284 -1.96 12.68 -5.02
CA GLU A 284 -1.67 12.97 -6.43
C GLU A 284 -0.42 13.82 -6.62
N TYR A 285 -0.12 14.68 -5.63
CA TYR A 285 1.00 15.63 -5.62
C TYR A 285 1.73 15.59 -4.28
N PRO A 286 2.46 14.48 -4.00
CA PRO A 286 3.10 14.24 -2.72
C PRO A 286 4.12 15.33 -2.37
N GLU A 287 4.14 15.70 -1.09
CA GLU A 287 5.08 16.64 -0.48
C GLU A 287 6.14 15.90 0.36
N ASP A 288 5.78 14.73 0.85
CA ASP A 288 6.67 13.77 1.50
C ASP A 288 6.16 12.33 1.25
N ASP A 289 6.97 11.35 1.58
CA ASP A 289 6.72 9.93 1.32
C ASP A 289 5.95 9.22 2.45
N VAL A 290 5.39 9.97 3.38
CA VAL A 290 4.54 9.50 4.47
C VAL A 290 3.12 10.02 4.30
N THR A 291 2.95 11.36 4.28
CA THR A 291 1.61 11.98 4.21
C THR A 291 0.88 11.66 2.92
N CYS A 292 1.58 11.39 1.82
CA CYS A 292 0.95 11.01 0.56
C CYS A 292 0.15 9.70 0.63
N PHE A 293 0.55 8.77 1.49
CA PHE A 293 -0.20 7.54 1.73
C PHE A 293 -1.38 7.74 2.68
N LEU A 294 -1.35 8.80 3.49
CA LEU A 294 -2.40 9.12 4.46
C LEU A 294 -3.65 9.74 3.82
N ALA A 295 -3.47 10.44 2.72
CA ALA A 295 -4.49 11.32 2.13
C ALA A 295 -5.50 10.59 1.21
N SER A 296 -5.56 9.29 1.21
CA SER A 296 -6.54 8.56 0.41
C SER A 296 -7.94 8.67 1.02
N GLY A 297 -8.59 9.79 1.04
CA GLY A 297 -9.93 10.15 1.53
C GLY A 297 -11.00 9.07 1.81
N ARG A 298 -10.59 7.81 1.97
CA ARG A 298 -11.41 6.62 2.22
C ARG A 298 -11.22 6.05 3.62
N CYS A 299 -10.16 6.41 4.35
CA CYS A 299 -9.98 5.93 5.73
C CYS A 299 -11.11 6.49 6.60
N VAL A 300 -11.76 5.61 7.36
CA VAL A 300 -12.86 5.98 8.27
C VAL A 300 -12.33 6.75 9.48
N PHE A 301 -11.12 6.41 9.93
CA PHE A 301 -10.49 6.99 11.10
C PHE A 301 -9.64 8.21 10.75
N GLU A 302 -9.61 9.21 11.63
CA GLU A 302 -8.79 10.41 11.44
C GLU A 302 -7.30 10.08 11.47
N MET A 303 -6.62 10.33 10.35
CA MET A 303 -5.23 9.94 10.14
C MET A 303 -4.26 10.59 11.13
N GLN A 304 -4.46 11.86 11.49
CA GLN A 304 -3.61 12.55 12.46
C GLN A 304 -3.70 11.92 13.84
N ALA A 305 -4.89 11.53 14.26
CA ALA A 305 -5.11 10.84 15.53
C ALA A 305 -4.43 9.45 15.55
N LEU A 306 -4.52 8.69 14.46
CA LEU A 306 -3.84 7.40 14.32
C LEU A 306 -2.31 7.53 14.36
N MET A 307 -1.74 8.52 13.67
CA MET A 307 -0.30 8.78 13.70
C MET A 307 0.19 9.18 15.08
N ALA A 308 -0.54 10.05 15.77
CA ALA A 308 -0.23 10.42 17.14
C ALA A 308 -0.26 9.20 18.08
N ALA A 309 -1.25 8.31 17.90
CA ALA A 309 -1.33 7.06 18.63
C ALA A 309 -0.14 6.13 18.33
N GLN A 310 0.23 5.97 17.05
CA GLN A 310 1.38 5.15 16.64
C GLN A 310 2.70 5.67 17.23
N GLN A 311 2.95 6.98 17.16
CA GLN A 311 4.14 7.58 17.77
C GLN A 311 4.19 7.38 19.27
N ARG A 312 3.05 7.52 19.96
CA ARG A 312 2.94 7.28 21.40
C ARG A 312 3.24 5.82 21.75
N ILE A 313 2.66 4.86 21.03
CA ILE A 313 2.87 3.41 21.24
C ILE A 313 4.36 3.04 21.11
N VAL A 314 5.07 3.60 20.13
CA VAL A 314 6.51 3.37 19.94
C VAL A 314 7.34 3.90 21.13
N SER A 315 6.88 4.96 21.78
CA SER A 315 7.58 5.58 22.92
C SER A 315 7.21 5.01 24.29
N GLU A 316 6.11 4.25 24.38
CA GLU A 316 5.61 3.66 25.64
C GLU A 316 6.28 2.32 25.96
N ALA A 317 6.17 1.90 27.23
CA ALA A 317 6.59 0.56 27.63
C ALA A 317 5.72 -0.49 26.93
N GLY A 318 6.36 -1.55 26.44
CA GLY A 318 5.67 -2.64 25.74
C GLY A 318 4.65 -3.36 26.62
N ALA A 319 3.76 -4.12 26.00
CA ALA A 319 2.79 -4.97 26.69
C ALA A 319 3.46 -6.13 27.43
N ASP A 320 2.82 -6.58 28.50
CA ASP A 320 3.10 -7.89 29.10
C ASP A 320 2.46 -8.99 28.23
N GLU A 321 3.28 -9.79 27.55
CA GLU A 321 2.82 -10.89 26.72
C GLU A 321 2.67 -12.15 27.57
N ARG A 322 1.44 -12.62 27.73
CA ARG A 322 1.12 -13.80 28.54
C ARG A 322 1.20 -15.09 27.74
N SER A 323 1.67 -16.16 28.39
CA SER A 323 1.70 -17.51 27.84
C SER A 323 0.52 -18.38 28.28
N SER A 324 -0.18 -18.00 29.37
CA SER A 324 -1.35 -18.71 29.89
C SER A 324 -2.27 -17.79 30.69
N LEU A 325 -3.53 -18.20 30.80
CA LEU A 325 -4.54 -17.65 31.73
C LEU A 325 -4.99 -18.77 32.68
N ILE A 326 -5.74 -18.40 33.71
CA ILE A 326 -6.40 -19.38 34.59
C ILE A 326 -7.86 -19.51 34.16
N ASP A 327 -8.31 -20.73 33.90
CA ASP A 327 -9.69 -21.03 33.54
C ASP A 327 -10.64 -20.99 34.76
N HIS A 328 -11.93 -21.26 34.52
CA HIS A 328 -12.95 -21.23 35.55
C HIS A 328 -12.83 -22.38 36.60
N GLU A 329 -12.06 -23.41 36.28
CA GLU A 329 -11.75 -24.53 37.18
C GLU A 329 -10.45 -24.30 37.98
N GLY A 330 -9.78 -23.18 37.75
CA GLY A 330 -8.49 -22.84 38.39
C GLY A 330 -7.27 -23.49 37.73
N THR A 331 -7.45 -24.04 36.53
CA THR A 331 -6.36 -24.70 35.77
C THR A 331 -5.70 -23.72 34.81
N ALA A 332 -4.39 -23.84 34.62
CA ALA A 332 -3.65 -23.04 33.65
C ALA A 332 -4.06 -23.40 32.20
N LEU A 333 -4.66 -22.43 31.51
CA LEU A 333 -5.06 -22.54 30.10
C LEU A 333 -3.96 -21.95 29.22
N PRO A 334 -3.21 -22.77 28.43
CA PRO A 334 -2.19 -22.29 27.52
C PRO A 334 -2.77 -21.41 26.42
N LEU A 335 -2.14 -20.29 26.11
CA LEU A 335 -2.58 -19.35 25.09
C LEU A 335 -2.19 -19.77 23.69
N ALA A 336 -1.00 -20.34 23.48
CA ALA A 336 -0.51 -20.70 22.14
C ALA A 336 -1.51 -21.51 21.31
N PRO A 337 -1.78 -21.15 20.04
CA PRO A 337 -1.13 -20.14 19.22
C PRO A 337 -1.71 -18.72 19.38
N ALA A 338 -2.64 -18.47 20.32
CA ALA A 338 -3.18 -17.15 20.59
C ALA A 338 -2.13 -16.24 21.22
N ARG A 339 -2.19 -14.94 20.90
CA ARG A 339 -1.37 -13.89 21.48
C ARG A 339 -2.22 -12.98 22.36
N LEU A 340 -1.86 -12.86 23.65
CA LEU A 340 -2.46 -11.95 24.60
C LEU A 340 -1.46 -10.91 25.03
N LEU A 341 -1.78 -9.64 24.76
CA LEU A 341 -1.02 -8.46 25.15
C LEU A 341 -1.78 -7.73 26.26
N ILE A 342 -1.14 -7.45 27.38
CA ILE A 342 -1.71 -6.69 28.50
C ILE A 342 -0.87 -5.43 28.72
N TRP A 343 -1.48 -4.26 28.54
CA TRP A 343 -0.86 -2.96 28.82
C TRP A 343 -1.21 -2.46 30.22
N LYS A 344 -2.42 -2.79 30.69
CA LYS A 344 -2.92 -2.44 32.03
C LYS A 344 -3.46 -3.69 32.71
N HIS A 345 -2.84 -4.05 33.83
CA HIS A 345 -3.34 -5.14 34.66
C HIS A 345 -4.65 -4.75 35.34
N PRO A 346 -5.55 -5.72 35.62
CA PRO A 346 -6.80 -5.42 36.30
C PRO A 346 -6.55 -4.91 37.72
N GLU A 347 -7.20 -3.82 38.05
CA GLU A 347 -7.18 -3.22 39.40
C GLU A 347 -8.45 -3.64 40.18
N PRO A 348 -8.32 -3.95 41.48
CA PRO A 348 -9.49 -4.29 42.28
C PRO A 348 -10.53 -3.15 42.30
N GLY A 349 -11.79 -3.51 42.04
CA GLY A 349 -12.90 -2.55 42.07
C GLY A 349 -13.10 -1.78 40.75
N ARG A 350 -12.26 -1.94 39.74
CA ARG A 350 -12.49 -1.40 38.40
C ARG A 350 -13.36 -2.34 37.57
N GLU A 351 -14.20 -1.74 36.75
CA GLU A 351 -15.04 -2.44 35.79
C GLU A 351 -14.38 -2.43 34.40
N TYR A 352 -14.47 -3.57 33.72
CA TYR A 352 -13.93 -3.76 32.37
C TYR A 352 -15.02 -4.26 31.45
N VAL A 353 -14.87 -3.97 30.16
CA VAL A 353 -15.70 -4.51 29.08
C VAL A 353 -14.82 -5.22 28.07
N ILE A 354 -15.34 -6.29 27.47
CA ILE A 354 -14.67 -7.02 26.39
C ILE A 354 -15.60 -7.06 25.19
N GLY A 355 -15.14 -6.55 24.06
CA GLY A 355 -15.73 -6.79 22.75
C GLY A 355 -14.95 -7.88 22.04
N ALA A 356 -15.63 -8.79 21.40
CA ALA A 356 -15.01 -9.90 20.69
C ALA A 356 -15.61 -10.09 19.31
N ASP A 357 -14.74 -10.18 18.31
CA ASP A 357 -15.03 -10.59 16.94
C ASP A 357 -14.60 -12.05 16.73
N VAL A 358 -15.38 -12.83 15.98
CA VAL A 358 -15.21 -14.29 15.89
C VAL A 358 -14.97 -14.72 14.46
N GLY A 359 -13.73 -15.13 14.17
CA GLY A 359 -13.36 -15.76 12.90
C GLY A 359 -13.67 -17.26 12.82
N GLU A 360 -13.53 -17.81 11.63
CA GLU A 360 -13.80 -19.23 11.35
C GLU A 360 -12.83 -20.21 12.04
N GLY A 361 -11.66 -19.72 12.46
CA GLY A 361 -10.60 -20.55 13.07
C GLY A 361 -9.82 -21.41 12.07
N LEU A 362 -9.95 -21.17 10.76
CA LEU A 362 -9.19 -21.84 9.70
C LEU A 362 -7.83 -21.17 9.48
N ALA A 363 -6.82 -21.93 9.06
CA ALA A 363 -5.45 -21.44 8.88
C ALA A 363 -5.32 -20.29 7.84
N HIS A 364 -6.29 -20.12 6.95
CA HIS A 364 -6.36 -19.07 5.93
C HIS A 364 -7.63 -18.23 6.02
N GLY A 365 -8.41 -18.35 7.10
CA GLY A 365 -9.62 -17.57 7.36
C GLY A 365 -9.35 -16.34 8.23
N ASP A 366 -10.44 -15.62 8.56
CA ASP A 366 -10.39 -14.49 9.47
C ASP A 366 -9.95 -14.92 10.87
N ALA A 367 -9.20 -14.06 11.55
CA ALA A 367 -8.78 -14.30 12.92
C ALA A 367 -9.93 -13.95 13.88
N SER A 368 -9.82 -14.43 15.12
CA SER A 368 -10.65 -13.95 16.22
C SER A 368 -9.88 -12.90 17.01
N ALA A 369 -10.54 -11.82 17.39
CA ALA A 369 -9.96 -10.75 18.19
C ALA A 369 -10.85 -10.41 19.39
N ALA A 370 -10.23 -10.01 20.51
CA ALA A 370 -10.93 -9.43 21.63
C ALA A 370 -10.18 -8.21 22.17
N CYS A 371 -10.92 -7.13 22.40
CA CYS A 371 -10.41 -5.89 22.97
C CYS A 371 -10.99 -5.70 24.38
N VAL A 372 -10.11 -5.50 25.35
CA VAL A 372 -10.49 -5.19 26.74
C VAL A 372 -10.30 -3.70 26.99
N ILE A 373 -11.36 -3.04 27.48
CA ILE A 373 -11.38 -1.60 27.80
C ILE A 373 -11.71 -1.39 29.28
N ASP A 374 -10.97 -0.54 29.96
CA ASP A 374 -11.36 0.00 31.26
C ASP A 374 -12.60 0.89 31.09
N LYS A 375 -13.71 0.53 31.74
CA LYS A 375 -14.99 1.20 31.58
C LYS A 375 -14.98 2.65 32.03
N GLY A 376 -14.19 2.95 33.06
CA GLY A 376 -14.06 4.29 33.61
C GLY A 376 -13.22 5.23 32.75
N SER A 377 -11.99 4.82 32.38
CA SER A 377 -11.04 5.67 31.65
C SER A 377 -11.25 5.64 30.13
N GLY A 378 -11.77 4.57 29.56
CA GLY A 378 -11.79 4.36 28.11
C GLY A 378 -10.45 3.89 27.55
N GLU A 379 -9.53 3.45 28.38
CA GLU A 379 -8.20 2.98 27.99
C GLU A 379 -8.25 1.50 27.62
N GLN A 380 -7.58 1.14 26.53
CA GLN A 380 -7.37 -0.26 26.13
C GLN A 380 -6.48 -0.95 27.17
N ALA A 381 -7.00 -1.94 27.89
CA ALA A 381 -6.25 -2.67 28.89
C ALA A 381 -5.51 -3.88 28.32
N ALA A 382 -6.15 -4.61 27.39
CA ALA A 382 -5.56 -5.79 26.77
C ALA A 382 -6.15 -6.08 25.37
N GLU A 383 -5.43 -6.91 24.61
CA GLU A 383 -5.85 -7.47 23.33
C GLU A 383 -5.51 -8.95 23.26
N LEU A 384 -6.49 -9.76 22.87
CA LEU A 384 -6.31 -11.15 22.51
C LEU A 384 -6.56 -11.30 21.00
N HIS A 385 -5.60 -11.89 20.30
CA HIS A 385 -5.71 -12.13 18.85
C HIS A 385 -5.25 -13.55 18.50
N CYS A 386 -6.07 -14.30 17.74
CA CYS A 386 -5.78 -15.71 17.49
C CYS A 386 -6.50 -16.28 16.27
N GLN A 387 -5.97 -17.40 15.78
CA GLN A 387 -6.64 -18.31 14.84
C GLN A 387 -6.84 -19.66 15.52
N VAL A 388 -7.95 -19.79 16.23
CA VAL A 388 -8.34 -21.01 16.95
C VAL A 388 -9.82 -21.33 16.70
N SER A 389 -10.26 -22.55 16.99
CA SER A 389 -11.67 -22.91 16.88
C SER A 389 -12.56 -22.01 17.76
N PRO A 390 -13.80 -21.74 17.37
CA PRO A 390 -14.75 -20.94 18.18
C PRO A 390 -14.92 -21.45 19.61
N GLU A 391 -14.94 -22.77 19.83
CA GLU A 391 -15.00 -23.36 21.17
C GLU A 391 -13.78 -23.01 22.03
N ARG A 392 -12.58 -23.09 21.45
CA ARG A 392 -11.35 -22.71 22.16
C ARG A 392 -11.30 -21.22 22.44
N PHE A 393 -11.74 -20.40 21.48
CA PHE A 393 -11.83 -18.95 21.68
C PHE A 393 -12.79 -18.60 22.82
N ALA A 394 -13.92 -19.28 22.93
CA ALA A 394 -14.85 -19.09 24.06
C ALA A 394 -14.20 -19.37 25.43
N ARG A 395 -13.39 -20.44 25.55
CA ARG A 395 -12.67 -20.74 26.79
C ARG A 395 -11.60 -19.68 27.10
N LEU A 396 -10.91 -19.16 26.08
CA LEU A 396 -9.96 -18.07 26.24
C LEU A 396 -10.65 -16.77 26.68
N LEU A 397 -11.83 -16.46 26.12
CA LEU A 397 -12.64 -15.31 26.50
C LEU A 397 -13.16 -15.43 27.94
N ASP A 398 -13.62 -16.62 28.36
CA ASP A 398 -14.02 -16.87 29.76
C ASP A 398 -12.88 -16.59 30.72
N ALA A 399 -11.69 -17.15 30.45
CA ALA A 399 -10.50 -16.95 31.28
C ALA A 399 -10.06 -15.48 31.30
N LEU A 400 -10.07 -14.79 30.14
CA LEU A 400 -9.74 -13.38 30.00
C LEU A 400 -10.72 -12.49 30.79
N GLY A 401 -12.02 -12.73 30.63
CA GLY A 401 -13.04 -11.97 31.34
C GLY A 401 -12.94 -12.13 32.86
N ARG A 402 -12.69 -13.35 33.36
CA ARG A 402 -12.47 -13.60 34.79
C ARG A 402 -11.18 -12.94 35.29
N HIS A 403 -10.12 -12.92 34.47
CA HIS A 403 -8.88 -12.20 34.79
C HIS A 403 -9.14 -10.69 34.95
N PHE A 404 -10.01 -10.11 34.13
CA PHE A 404 -10.39 -8.69 34.19
C PHE A 404 -11.67 -8.47 35.04
N ASN A 405 -11.66 -8.92 36.28
CA ASN A 405 -12.68 -8.69 37.31
C ASN A 405 -14.10 -9.13 36.89
N ARG A 406 -14.25 -10.17 36.07
CA ARG A 406 -15.49 -10.60 35.43
C ARG A 406 -16.07 -9.51 34.51
N ALA A 407 -15.26 -9.04 33.57
CA ALA A 407 -15.63 -8.01 32.62
C ALA A 407 -16.95 -8.33 31.89
N GLU A 408 -17.78 -7.33 31.62
CA GLU A 408 -18.96 -7.51 30.76
C GLU A 408 -18.49 -7.92 29.35
N LEU A 409 -18.87 -9.13 28.89
CA LEU A 409 -18.37 -9.76 27.68
C LEU A 409 -19.41 -9.72 26.55
N ALA A 410 -19.12 -8.95 25.50
CA ALA A 410 -19.92 -8.83 24.29
C ALA A 410 -19.25 -9.52 23.11
N VAL A 411 -19.80 -10.61 22.65
CA VAL A 411 -19.35 -11.35 21.46
C VAL A 411 -20.20 -10.95 20.27
N GLU A 412 -19.58 -10.74 19.11
CA GLU A 412 -20.30 -10.52 17.86
C GLU A 412 -21.23 -11.69 17.55
N ARG A 413 -22.49 -11.40 17.24
CA ARG A 413 -23.52 -12.42 16.93
C ARG A 413 -23.58 -12.72 15.43
N ASN A 414 -22.46 -13.18 14.88
CA ASN A 414 -22.38 -13.74 13.53
C ASN A 414 -22.54 -15.28 13.56
N ASN A 415 -22.35 -15.95 12.42
CA ASN A 415 -22.51 -17.42 12.32
C ASN A 415 -21.63 -18.18 13.33
N HIS A 416 -20.37 -17.78 13.50
CA HIS A 416 -19.42 -18.43 14.42
C HIS A 416 -19.57 -17.93 15.86
N GLY A 417 -20.01 -16.69 16.06
CA GLY A 417 -20.30 -16.11 17.36
C GLY A 417 -21.38 -16.83 18.14
N HIS A 418 -22.37 -17.42 17.46
CA HIS A 418 -23.38 -18.25 18.13
C HIS A 418 -22.78 -19.46 18.86
N SER A 419 -21.74 -20.10 18.28
CA SER A 419 -21.03 -21.21 18.91
C SER A 419 -20.27 -20.76 20.15
N VAL A 420 -19.58 -19.59 20.06
CA VAL A 420 -18.86 -18.99 21.18
C VAL A 420 -19.82 -18.64 22.32
N LEU A 421 -20.93 -17.96 22.01
CA LEU A 421 -21.96 -17.60 23.01
C LEU A 421 -22.58 -18.83 23.69
N ASN A 422 -22.86 -19.88 22.94
CA ASN A 422 -23.38 -21.13 23.48
C ASN A 422 -22.40 -21.79 24.46
N THR A 423 -21.09 -21.81 24.10
CA THR A 423 -20.01 -22.35 24.97
C THR A 423 -19.86 -21.50 26.23
N LEU A 424 -19.88 -20.18 26.12
CA LEU A 424 -19.80 -19.28 27.28
C LEU A 424 -20.98 -19.42 28.22
N PHE A 425 -22.22 -19.55 27.69
CA PHE A 425 -23.41 -19.62 28.48
C PHE A 425 -23.62 -21.00 29.13
N HIS A 426 -23.51 -22.07 28.34
CA HIS A 426 -23.78 -23.43 28.81
C HIS A 426 -22.55 -24.20 29.26
N GLY A 427 -21.39 -23.96 28.63
CA GLY A 427 -20.14 -24.69 28.88
C GLY A 427 -19.37 -24.17 30.08
N THR A 428 -19.10 -22.86 30.12
CA THR A 428 -18.29 -22.22 31.19
C THR A 428 -19.12 -21.44 32.22
N SER A 429 -20.41 -21.25 31.95
CA SER A 429 -21.33 -20.46 32.78
C SER A 429 -20.75 -19.09 33.11
N TYR A 430 -20.30 -18.36 32.08
CA TYR A 430 -19.71 -17.03 32.26
C TYR A 430 -20.73 -16.07 32.87
N PRO A 431 -20.40 -15.34 33.96
CA PRO A 431 -21.39 -14.65 34.76
C PRO A 431 -21.96 -13.37 34.17
N ASP A 432 -21.18 -12.65 33.30
CA ASP A 432 -21.54 -11.32 32.82
C ASP A 432 -21.47 -11.23 31.28
N LEU A 433 -22.45 -11.90 30.64
CA LEU A 433 -22.62 -11.84 29.19
C LEU A 433 -23.53 -10.68 28.80
N TYR A 434 -23.07 -9.92 27.80
CA TYR A 434 -23.84 -8.83 27.23
C TYR A 434 -25.13 -9.31 26.54
N HIS A 435 -26.22 -8.61 26.82
CA HIS A 435 -27.53 -8.81 26.19
C HIS A 435 -27.93 -7.59 25.37
N HIS A 436 -28.04 -7.77 24.06
CA HIS A 436 -28.65 -6.76 23.21
C HIS A 436 -30.15 -6.70 23.40
N THR A 437 -30.70 -5.48 23.48
CA THR A 437 -32.14 -5.26 23.65
C THR A 437 -32.66 -4.63 22.36
N ASP A 438 -33.49 -5.38 21.64
CA ASP A 438 -34.22 -4.92 20.46
C ASP A 438 -35.73 -4.72 20.82
N TYR A 439 -36.41 -3.92 20.01
CA TYR A 439 -37.86 -3.76 20.06
C TYR A 439 -38.44 -4.39 18.80
N ASP A 440 -39.42 -5.26 18.96
CA ASP A 440 -40.17 -5.81 17.85
C ASP A 440 -41.15 -4.78 17.25
N GLN A 441 -41.83 -5.14 16.15
CA GLN A 441 -42.82 -4.27 15.48
C GLN A 441 -44.00 -3.92 16.36
N ALA A 442 -44.25 -4.68 17.43
CA ALA A 442 -45.30 -4.45 18.44
C ALA A 442 -44.80 -3.65 19.64
N GLY A 443 -43.52 -3.18 19.64
CA GLY A 443 -42.89 -2.45 20.75
C GLY A 443 -42.52 -3.34 21.94
N GLN A 444 -42.53 -4.67 21.79
CA GLN A 444 -42.11 -5.58 22.85
C GLN A 444 -40.59 -5.72 22.86
N THR A 445 -40.00 -5.72 24.06
CA THR A 445 -38.57 -5.86 24.27
C THR A 445 -38.12 -7.29 24.02
N ARG A 446 -37.21 -7.50 23.06
CA ARG A 446 -36.55 -8.77 22.84
C ARG A 446 -35.09 -8.67 23.29
N ARG A 447 -34.70 -9.54 24.21
CA ARG A 447 -33.29 -9.66 24.65
C ARG A 447 -32.64 -10.86 23.96
N ALA A 448 -31.44 -10.63 23.43
CA ALA A 448 -30.64 -11.69 22.82
C ALA A 448 -29.17 -11.55 23.23
N LEU A 449 -28.48 -12.67 23.49
CA LEU A 449 -27.06 -12.71 23.81
C LEU A 449 -26.21 -12.18 22.65
N GLY A 450 -25.17 -11.46 22.98
CA GLY A 450 -24.18 -10.96 22.04
C GLY A 450 -24.56 -9.69 21.28
N TRP A 451 -23.61 -9.12 20.57
CA TRP A 451 -23.75 -7.89 19.79
C TRP A 451 -24.19 -8.20 18.35
N PRO A 452 -25.27 -7.62 17.82
CA PRO A 452 -25.62 -7.77 16.41
C PRO A 452 -24.80 -6.80 15.56
N THR A 453 -24.05 -7.33 14.59
CA THR A 453 -23.38 -6.52 13.57
C THR A 453 -24.16 -6.65 12.27
N ASP A 454 -24.89 -5.60 11.90
CA ASP A 454 -25.69 -5.53 10.70
C ASP A 454 -25.51 -4.18 9.98
N GLN A 455 -26.23 -3.98 8.88
CA GLN A 455 -26.16 -2.74 8.10
C GLN A 455 -26.53 -1.47 8.88
N LYS A 456 -27.22 -1.59 10.01
CA LYS A 456 -27.60 -0.44 10.85
C LYS A 456 -26.62 -0.23 12.00
N THR A 457 -26.21 -1.30 12.66
CA THR A 457 -25.34 -1.22 13.85
C THR A 457 -23.87 -1.03 13.50
N LYS A 458 -23.39 -1.63 12.39
CA LYS A 458 -21.97 -1.52 11.98
C LYS A 458 -21.53 -0.07 11.74
N PRO A 459 -22.21 0.75 10.93
CA PRO A 459 -21.80 2.15 10.75
C PRO A 459 -21.77 2.94 12.06
N ILE A 460 -22.79 2.77 12.91
CA ILE A 460 -22.88 3.50 14.18
C ILE A 460 -21.72 3.15 15.11
N MET A 461 -21.39 1.87 15.26
CA MET A 461 -20.31 1.46 16.17
C MET A 461 -18.93 1.88 15.65
N ILE A 462 -18.75 1.91 14.34
CA ILE A 462 -17.48 2.33 13.71
C ILE A 462 -17.31 3.86 13.78
N ASP A 463 -18.34 4.63 13.43
CA ASP A 463 -18.30 6.10 13.52
C ASP A 463 -18.06 6.56 14.97
N ASP A 464 -18.71 5.92 15.94
CA ASP A 464 -18.51 6.18 17.36
C ASP A 464 -17.09 5.86 17.85
N LEU A 465 -16.49 4.77 17.36
CA LEU A 465 -15.10 4.44 17.66
C LEU A 465 -14.14 5.46 17.01
N ALA A 466 -14.42 5.86 15.78
CA ALA A 466 -13.61 6.86 15.07
C ALA A 466 -13.64 8.22 15.80
N GLU A 467 -14.83 8.68 16.23
CA GLU A 467 -14.96 9.90 17.05
C GLU A 467 -14.21 9.77 18.38
N ALA A 468 -14.28 8.61 19.02
CA ALA A 468 -13.59 8.39 20.29
C ALA A 468 -12.07 8.42 20.18
N ILE A 469 -11.52 7.87 19.09
CA ILE A 469 -10.07 7.91 18.81
C ILE A 469 -9.65 9.35 18.48
N ALA A 470 -10.37 10.03 17.58
CA ALA A 470 -10.10 11.42 17.20
C ALA A 470 -10.18 12.38 18.40
N GLY A 471 -11.15 12.20 19.28
CA GLY A 471 -11.32 12.99 20.50
C GLY A 471 -10.42 12.59 21.66
N GLY A 472 -9.57 11.56 21.52
CA GLY A 472 -8.71 11.07 22.61
C GLY A 472 -9.47 10.40 23.76
N HIS A 473 -10.73 10.03 23.54
CA HIS A 473 -11.56 9.35 24.54
C HIS A 473 -11.30 7.84 24.60
N PHE A 474 -10.83 7.26 23.53
CA PHE A 474 -10.34 5.89 23.47
C PHE A 474 -8.81 5.92 23.35
N LEU A 475 -8.13 5.58 24.44
CA LEU A 475 -6.68 5.49 24.48
C LEU A 475 -6.25 4.08 24.07
N LEU A 476 -5.88 3.91 22.83
CA LEU A 476 -5.45 2.61 22.27
C LEU A 476 -3.94 2.40 22.44
N HIS A 477 -3.53 1.16 22.70
CA HIS A 477 -2.14 0.74 22.89
C HIS A 477 -1.67 -0.32 21.90
N SER A 478 -2.58 -0.93 21.15
CA SER A 478 -2.26 -1.95 20.15
C SER A 478 -1.78 -1.34 18.84
N SER A 479 -0.53 -1.60 18.45
CA SER A 479 -0.06 -1.29 17.11
C SER A 479 -0.86 -2.02 16.03
N GLY A 480 -1.24 -3.29 16.27
CA GLY A 480 -2.06 -4.06 15.36
C GLY A 480 -3.45 -3.45 15.13
N LEU A 481 -4.08 -2.88 16.17
CA LEU A 481 -5.34 -2.14 16.01
C LEU A 481 -5.15 -0.86 15.20
N VAL A 482 -4.05 -0.10 15.44
CA VAL A 482 -3.72 1.09 14.65
C VAL A 482 -3.54 0.73 13.17
N ASP A 483 -2.82 -0.35 12.88
CA ASP A 483 -2.58 -0.80 11.51
C ASP A 483 -3.89 -1.19 10.79
N GLU A 484 -4.83 -1.85 11.49
CA GLU A 484 -6.14 -2.15 10.94
C GLU A 484 -6.98 -0.88 10.74
N CYS A 485 -6.94 0.08 11.68
CA CYS A 485 -7.61 1.38 11.52
C CYS A 485 -7.11 2.14 10.28
N PHE A 486 -5.81 2.12 9.98
CA PHE A 486 -5.26 2.75 8.77
C PHE A 486 -5.81 2.15 7.48
N THR A 487 -6.16 0.87 7.50
CA THR A 487 -6.66 0.13 6.32
C THR A 487 -8.18 -0.04 6.31
N PHE A 488 -8.89 0.51 7.29
CA PHE A 488 -10.34 0.46 7.37
C PHE A 488 -10.96 1.63 6.61
N VAL A 489 -11.69 1.34 5.54
CA VAL A 489 -12.09 2.34 4.53
C VAL A 489 -13.58 2.32 4.25
N VAL A 490 -14.08 3.44 3.70
CA VAL A 490 -15.38 3.49 3.04
C VAL A 490 -15.23 2.98 1.60
N THR A 491 -15.91 1.92 1.23
CA THR A 491 -15.90 1.37 -0.13
C THR A 491 -16.69 2.21 -1.11
N ASP A 492 -16.57 1.93 -2.41
CA ASP A 492 -17.36 2.60 -3.46
C ASP A 492 -18.88 2.39 -3.31
N THR A 493 -19.29 1.34 -2.60
CA THR A 493 -20.68 1.05 -2.26
C THR A 493 -21.17 1.74 -0.99
N GLY A 494 -20.27 2.46 -0.28
CA GLY A 494 -20.57 3.11 1.00
C GLY A 494 -20.46 2.18 2.23
N SER A 495 -20.01 0.94 2.06
CA SER A 495 -19.73 0.02 3.18
C SER A 495 -18.43 0.42 3.89
N GLN A 496 -18.37 0.24 5.21
CA GLN A 496 -17.18 0.45 6.03
C GLN A 496 -16.55 -0.90 6.35
N GLU A 497 -15.35 -1.16 5.84
CA GLU A 497 -14.67 -2.46 5.97
C GLU A 497 -13.15 -2.34 5.77
N GLY A 498 -12.41 -3.40 6.14
CA GLY A 498 -10.99 -3.49 5.80
C GLY A 498 -10.76 -3.49 4.29
N GLN A 499 -9.68 -2.89 3.83
CA GLN A 499 -9.29 -2.95 2.41
C GLN A 499 -9.14 -4.41 1.96
N PRO A 500 -9.38 -4.75 0.67
CA PRO A 500 -9.23 -6.10 0.16
C PRO A 500 -7.87 -6.73 0.54
N GLY A 501 -7.92 -7.88 1.21
CA GLY A 501 -6.73 -8.58 1.71
C GLY A 501 -6.18 -8.09 3.05
N LYS A 502 -6.81 -7.09 3.68
CA LYS A 502 -6.49 -6.62 5.03
C LYS A 502 -7.55 -7.10 6.02
N ARG A 503 -7.14 -7.19 7.28
CA ARG A 503 -8.01 -7.61 8.39
C ARG A 503 -8.68 -6.41 9.04
N ASP A 504 -9.84 -6.65 9.66
CA ASP A 504 -10.60 -5.68 10.45
C ASP A 504 -11.10 -6.27 11.79
N ASP A 505 -10.64 -7.46 12.15
CA ASP A 505 -11.06 -8.20 13.33
C ASP A 505 -10.89 -7.38 14.64
N ARG A 506 -9.75 -6.69 14.78
CA ARG A 506 -9.45 -5.85 15.96
C ARG A 506 -10.31 -4.59 16.00
N VAL A 507 -10.56 -3.99 14.84
CA VAL A 507 -11.44 -2.81 14.72
C VAL A 507 -12.85 -3.16 15.16
N ILE A 508 -13.40 -4.28 14.68
CA ILE A 508 -14.74 -4.75 15.06
C ILE A 508 -14.81 -5.06 16.56
N ALA A 509 -13.83 -5.79 17.10
CA ALA A 509 -13.75 -6.10 18.53
C ALA A 509 -13.69 -4.84 19.41
N ALA A 510 -12.86 -3.85 19.02
CA ALA A 510 -12.73 -2.57 19.72
C ALA A 510 -14.03 -1.74 19.64
N ALA A 511 -14.69 -1.71 18.47
CA ALA A 511 -15.94 -1.00 18.27
C ALA A 511 -17.08 -1.59 19.13
N ILE A 512 -17.17 -2.91 19.23
CA ILE A 512 -18.13 -3.59 20.11
C ILE A 512 -17.85 -3.22 21.58
N ALA A 513 -16.58 -3.33 22.03
CA ALA A 513 -16.19 -2.97 23.39
C ALA A 513 -16.54 -1.51 23.71
N TRP A 514 -16.28 -0.60 22.78
CA TRP A 514 -16.58 0.82 22.92
C TRP A 514 -18.08 1.09 23.08
N GLN A 515 -18.92 0.41 22.32
CA GLN A 515 -20.39 0.54 22.42
C GLN A 515 -20.91 0.04 23.77
N VAL A 516 -20.42 -1.09 24.26
CA VAL A 516 -20.83 -1.66 25.54
C VAL A 516 -20.42 -0.77 26.69
N ARG A 517 -19.21 -0.16 26.63
CA ARG A 517 -18.73 0.79 27.63
C ARG A 517 -19.68 1.98 27.86
N LYS A 518 -20.31 2.48 26.80
CA LYS A 518 -21.20 3.67 26.87
C LYS A 518 -22.49 3.43 27.65
N ARG A 519 -22.84 2.18 27.95
CA ARG A 519 -24.09 1.89 28.69
C ARG A 519 -23.97 2.34 30.15
N PRO A 520 -24.98 3.05 30.67
CA PRO A 520 -25.04 3.32 32.10
C PRO A 520 -25.16 1.99 32.87
N VAL A 521 -24.40 1.89 33.95
CA VAL A 521 -24.58 0.77 34.92
C VAL A 521 -26.03 0.79 35.38
N PRO A 522 -26.80 -0.33 35.31
CA PRO A 522 -28.09 -0.37 35.90
C PRO A 522 -27.95 -0.06 37.38
N GLN A 523 -28.46 1.09 37.83
CA GLN A 523 -28.57 1.34 39.26
C GLN A 523 -29.53 0.26 39.82
N VAL A 524 -28.98 -0.70 40.52
CA VAL A 524 -29.77 -1.60 41.35
C VAL A 524 -30.41 -0.72 42.41
N GLY A 525 -31.67 -0.34 42.14
CA GLY A 525 -32.45 0.41 43.11
C GLY A 525 -32.54 -0.43 44.36
N GLY A 526 -31.89 0.04 45.43
CA GLY A 526 -32.07 -0.53 46.74
C GLY A 526 -33.53 -0.36 47.14
N PHE A 527 -34.28 -1.43 47.16
CA PHE A 527 -35.49 -1.50 47.92
C PHE A 527 -35.06 -1.39 49.39
N LEU A 528 -35.14 -0.19 49.95
CA LEU A 528 -35.24 -0.04 51.39
C LEU A 528 -36.61 -0.51 51.81
N ALA A 529 -36.64 -1.57 52.60
CA ALA A 529 -37.79 -2.10 53.28
C ALA A 529 -38.35 -1.11 54.31
#